data_e429ba232823db4a5145953009be47c0
#
_entry.id   e429ba232823db4a5145953009be47c0
#
_cell.length_a   1.000
_cell.length_b   1.000
_cell.length_c   1.000
_cell.angle_alpha   90.00
_cell.angle_beta   90.00
_cell.angle_gamma   90.00
#
_symmetry.space_group_name_H-M   'P 1'
#
loop_
_entity.id
_entity.type
_entity.pdbx_description
1 polymer ?
#
loop_
_entity_poly.entity_id
_entity_poly.type
_entity_poly.pdbx_seq_one_letter_code
_entity_poly.pdbx_strand_id
1 'polypeptide(L)'
;MNRENTVSLIKRLIDRFESNTTDEAPDMMTESVSDFLCPERFEKERKQFFLDSPQVIGFAGEVSEPGSFITAEAMGIPVVVTRDNDGKLHAFINACAHRGAKVAHGCGNKQRLTCKFHGWTYSLDGSFYGRPQDQCFDTAEKNCGLKQLPVSDRSGLIVIGLNPDMQQALVDNHLADIQDQFSGFGFHAMHTLETRRFEVKANWKIIAALSYESYHFATLHRDTVAQWLRPNAVYDTFNNKHSRWAFAMKGTEKLKDKEISQWPDAVPGAVSHALFPGTVVITNPEDAQIIRTEPGNSVGTSIVYYSGVCRHKEKMEASRAAYDFGGQAFEHEDLPAAIECQQGLTAGRDTIY
;
A
#
# COMPACT_ATOMS: atom_id res chain seq x y z
N MET A 1 -7.48 7.11 12.84
CA MET A 1 -6.92 7.24 14.21
C MET A 1 -7.91 8.06 15.03
N ASN A 2 -8.16 7.70 16.28
CA ASN A 2 -9.06 8.46 17.16
C ASN A 2 -8.39 9.74 17.70
N ARG A 3 -9.19 10.66 18.28
CA ARG A 3 -8.73 11.96 18.80
C ARG A 3 -7.64 11.82 19.88
N GLU A 4 -7.78 10.86 20.77
CA GLU A 4 -6.84 10.64 21.87
C GLU A 4 -5.44 10.27 21.35
N ASN A 5 -5.38 9.33 20.39
CA ASN A 5 -4.13 8.94 19.73
C ASN A 5 -3.52 10.11 18.94
N THR A 6 -4.33 10.92 18.27
CA THR A 6 -3.84 12.13 17.57
C THR A 6 -3.20 13.11 18.53
N VAL A 7 -3.87 13.43 19.65
CA VAL A 7 -3.34 14.34 20.67
C VAL A 7 -2.06 13.79 21.28
N SER A 8 -2.02 12.48 21.58
CA SER A 8 -0.83 11.82 22.11
C SER A 8 0.38 11.94 21.16
N LEU A 9 0.15 11.69 19.86
CA LEU A 9 1.21 11.85 18.85
C LEU A 9 1.72 13.28 18.73
N ILE A 10 0.80 14.26 18.70
CA ILE A 10 1.18 15.68 18.60
C ILE A 10 2.01 16.09 19.84
N LYS A 11 1.65 15.65 21.04
CA LYS A 11 2.43 15.92 22.26
C LYS A 11 3.85 15.36 22.16
N ARG A 12 3.98 14.07 21.78
CA ARG A 12 5.28 13.43 21.62
C ARG A 12 6.14 14.15 20.57
N LEU A 13 5.54 14.55 19.44
CA LEU A 13 6.24 15.30 18.39
C LEU A 13 6.74 16.66 18.90
N ILE A 14 5.93 17.40 19.66
CA ILE A 14 6.34 18.66 20.28
C ILE A 14 7.53 18.43 21.23
N ASP A 15 7.47 17.41 22.07
CA ASP A 15 8.57 17.05 22.99
C ASP A 15 9.87 16.75 22.21
N ARG A 16 9.79 16.02 21.10
CA ARG A 16 10.95 15.74 20.23
C ARG A 16 11.49 17.00 19.56
N PHE A 17 10.63 17.93 19.17
CA PHE A 17 11.07 19.22 18.58
C PHE A 17 11.77 20.09 19.63
N GLU A 18 11.25 20.18 20.84
CA GLU A 18 11.84 20.98 21.91
C GLU A 18 13.18 20.42 22.38
N SER A 19 13.29 19.11 22.49
CA SER A 19 14.53 18.44 22.85
C SER A 19 15.51 18.27 21.69
N ASN A 20 15.09 18.59 20.46
CA ASN A 20 15.84 18.35 19.22
C ASN A 20 16.31 16.87 19.11
N THR A 21 15.43 15.94 19.45
CA THR A 21 15.65 14.49 19.37
C THR A 21 14.66 13.80 18.45
N THR A 22 14.85 12.53 18.19
CA THR A 22 13.91 11.61 17.53
C THR A 22 13.80 10.35 18.39
N ASP A 23 12.78 9.52 18.17
CA ASP A 23 12.76 8.19 18.79
C ASP A 23 13.87 7.35 18.14
N GLU A 24 14.66 6.66 18.95
CA GLU A 24 15.80 5.87 18.53
C GLU A 24 15.60 4.40 18.95
N ALA A 25 16.18 3.49 18.20
CA ALA A 25 16.29 2.10 18.62
C ALA A 25 17.27 1.99 19.82
N PRO A 26 17.07 1.02 20.72
CA PRO A 26 17.94 0.88 21.89
C PRO A 26 19.40 0.53 21.52
N ASP A 27 19.59 -0.17 20.41
CA ASP A 27 20.88 -0.62 19.94
C ASP A 27 21.04 -0.39 18.44
N MET A 28 22.29 -0.22 18.00
CA MET A 28 22.65 -0.17 16.58
C MET A 28 22.47 -1.57 15.99
N MET A 29 21.74 -1.65 14.87
CA MET A 29 21.58 -2.87 14.11
C MET A 29 22.57 -2.90 12.93
N THR A 30 23.14 -4.05 12.68
CA THR A 30 23.95 -4.33 11.48
C THR A 30 23.27 -5.44 10.69
N GLU A 31 23.27 -5.32 9.38
CA GLU A 31 22.71 -6.33 8.47
C GLU A 31 23.80 -6.88 7.55
N SER A 32 23.74 -8.18 7.27
CA SER A 32 24.60 -8.80 6.28
C SER A 32 24.19 -8.37 4.87
N VAL A 33 25.15 -7.97 4.06
CA VAL A 33 24.91 -7.66 2.65
C VAL A 33 24.37 -8.88 1.89
N SER A 34 24.73 -10.11 2.32
CA SER A 34 24.16 -11.34 1.77
C SER A 34 22.64 -11.41 1.88
N ASP A 35 22.03 -10.73 2.86
CA ASP A 35 20.59 -10.69 3.05
C ASP A 35 19.86 -9.96 1.90
N PHE A 36 20.58 -9.08 1.19
CA PHE A 36 20.07 -8.33 0.05
C PHE A 36 20.46 -8.93 -1.31
N LEU A 37 21.50 -9.78 -1.36
CA LEU A 37 22.06 -10.28 -2.60
C LEU A 37 21.86 -11.78 -2.85
N CYS A 38 21.47 -12.56 -1.83
CA CYS A 38 21.29 -14.00 -1.94
C CYS A 38 20.01 -14.36 -2.73
N PRO A 39 20.12 -15.02 -3.90
CA PRO A 39 18.96 -15.40 -4.71
C PRO A 39 18.02 -16.39 -4.01
N GLU A 40 18.57 -17.36 -3.27
CA GLU A 40 17.80 -18.38 -2.56
C GLU A 40 16.96 -17.75 -1.45
N ARG A 41 17.53 -16.78 -0.71
CA ARG A 41 16.79 -16.00 0.30
C ARG A 41 15.71 -15.16 -0.34
N PHE A 42 16.01 -14.50 -1.44
CA PHE A 42 15.06 -13.69 -2.20
C PHE A 42 13.85 -14.51 -2.64
N GLU A 43 14.05 -15.70 -3.22
CA GLU A 43 12.93 -16.58 -3.62
C GLU A 43 12.14 -17.08 -2.42
N LYS A 44 12.79 -17.35 -1.29
CA LYS A 44 12.11 -17.71 -0.05
C LYS A 44 11.25 -16.58 0.48
N GLU A 45 11.77 -15.34 0.51
CA GLU A 45 11.03 -14.12 0.90
C GLU A 45 9.86 -13.88 -0.04
N ARG A 46 10.10 -13.96 -1.35
CA ARG A 46 9.07 -13.81 -2.40
C ARG A 46 7.91 -14.78 -2.18
N LYS A 47 8.22 -16.03 -1.89
CA LYS A 47 7.20 -17.04 -1.61
C LYS A 47 6.48 -16.77 -0.28
N GLN A 48 7.23 -16.71 0.82
CA GLN A 48 6.64 -16.70 2.16
C GLN A 48 5.95 -15.37 2.50
N PHE A 49 6.53 -14.23 2.10
CA PHE A 49 6.04 -12.93 2.49
C PHE A 49 5.03 -12.35 1.51
N PHE A 50 5.13 -12.69 0.22
CA PHE A 50 4.28 -12.08 -0.80
C PHE A 50 3.24 -13.04 -1.38
N LEU A 51 3.60 -14.27 -1.71
CA LEU A 51 2.65 -15.23 -2.30
C LEU A 51 1.82 -15.98 -1.25
N ASP A 52 2.44 -16.38 -0.13
CA ASP A 52 1.80 -17.15 0.93
C ASP A 52 1.26 -16.27 2.08
N SER A 53 1.38 -14.96 1.99
CA SER A 53 0.86 -13.98 2.97
C SER A 53 -0.11 -13.01 2.31
N PRO A 54 -1.11 -12.47 3.06
CA PRO A 54 -2.01 -11.47 2.53
C PRO A 54 -1.30 -10.17 2.12
N GLN A 55 -1.80 -9.52 1.07
CA GLN A 55 -1.24 -8.29 0.50
C GLN A 55 -2.28 -7.16 0.52
N VAL A 56 -1.86 -5.95 0.90
CA VAL A 56 -2.67 -4.75 0.71
C VAL A 56 -2.51 -4.28 -0.73
N ILE A 57 -3.62 -4.06 -1.45
CA ILE A 57 -3.57 -3.67 -2.87
C ILE A 57 -4.25 -2.35 -3.20
N GLY A 58 -4.95 -1.74 -2.27
CA GLY A 58 -5.67 -0.48 -2.51
C GLY A 58 -6.52 -0.05 -1.34
N PHE A 59 -7.33 0.97 -1.56
CA PHE A 59 -8.26 1.51 -0.57
C PHE A 59 -9.68 0.99 -0.83
N ALA A 60 -10.44 0.73 0.22
CA ALA A 60 -11.81 0.23 0.12
C ALA A 60 -12.75 1.20 -0.63
N GLY A 61 -12.48 2.52 -0.55
CA GLY A 61 -13.21 3.55 -1.29
C GLY A 61 -13.17 3.41 -2.81
N GLU A 62 -12.16 2.72 -3.35
CA GLU A 62 -12.03 2.49 -4.79
C GLU A 62 -13.10 1.52 -5.34
N VAL A 63 -13.72 0.73 -4.44
CA VAL A 63 -14.81 -0.22 -4.76
C VAL A 63 -15.95 -0.10 -3.74
N SER A 64 -16.34 1.11 -3.37
CA SER A 64 -17.34 1.37 -2.33
C SER A 64 -18.78 1.10 -2.78
N GLU A 65 -19.09 1.33 -4.06
CA GLU A 65 -20.46 1.27 -4.59
C GLU A 65 -20.77 -0.08 -5.23
N PRO A 66 -22.02 -0.58 -5.12
CA PRO A 66 -22.45 -1.75 -5.89
C PRO A 66 -22.18 -1.59 -7.38
N GLY A 67 -21.66 -2.63 -8.00
CA GLY A 67 -21.24 -2.62 -9.41
C GLY A 67 -19.81 -2.10 -9.64
N SER A 68 -19.17 -1.49 -8.65
CA SER A 68 -17.81 -0.98 -8.80
C SER A 68 -16.78 -2.11 -8.91
N PHE A 69 -15.72 -1.84 -9.65
CA PHE A 69 -14.58 -2.74 -9.77
C PHE A 69 -13.28 -1.95 -9.93
N ILE A 70 -12.18 -2.55 -9.49
CA ILE A 70 -10.81 -2.13 -9.81
C ILE A 70 -10.01 -3.33 -10.33
N THR A 71 -8.97 -3.04 -11.11
CA THR A 71 -7.95 -4.02 -11.46
C THR A 71 -6.62 -3.63 -10.84
N ALA A 72 -5.92 -4.63 -10.34
CA ALA A 72 -4.58 -4.48 -9.78
C ALA A 72 -3.67 -5.58 -10.33
N GLU A 73 -2.39 -5.44 -10.09
CA GLU A 73 -1.41 -6.49 -10.27
C GLU A 73 -0.65 -6.65 -8.94
N ALA A 74 -0.45 -7.87 -8.49
CA ALA A 74 0.31 -8.17 -7.30
C ALA A 74 1.19 -9.40 -7.57
N MET A 75 2.50 -9.28 -7.38
CA MET A 75 3.48 -10.33 -7.69
C MET A 75 3.40 -10.85 -9.13
N GLY A 76 3.04 -9.99 -10.09
CA GLY A 76 2.80 -10.34 -11.49
C GLY A 76 1.46 -11.04 -11.76
N ILE A 77 0.64 -11.29 -10.73
CA ILE A 77 -0.69 -11.90 -10.88
C ILE A 77 -1.72 -10.79 -11.13
N PRO A 78 -2.44 -10.80 -12.27
CA PRO A 78 -3.51 -9.85 -12.53
C PRO A 78 -4.72 -10.18 -11.63
N VAL A 79 -5.23 -9.17 -10.94
CA VAL A 79 -6.36 -9.28 -10.02
C VAL A 79 -7.48 -8.34 -10.45
N VAL A 80 -8.73 -8.74 -10.26
CA VAL A 80 -9.90 -7.88 -10.31
C VAL A 80 -10.65 -7.99 -8.98
N VAL A 81 -10.96 -6.83 -8.40
CA VAL A 81 -11.80 -6.73 -7.20
C VAL A 81 -13.11 -6.09 -7.60
N THR A 82 -14.20 -6.64 -7.12
CA THR A 82 -15.56 -6.19 -7.44
C THR A 82 -16.39 -6.01 -6.18
N ARG A 83 -17.33 -5.09 -6.20
CA ARG A 83 -18.46 -5.05 -5.25
C ARG A 83 -19.72 -5.46 -5.99
N ASP A 84 -20.33 -6.56 -5.59
CA ASP A 84 -21.54 -7.03 -6.23
C ASP A 84 -22.77 -6.16 -5.90
N ASN A 85 -23.93 -6.51 -6.45
CA ASN A 85 -25.15 -5.74 -6.26
C ASN A 85 -25.70 -5.83 -4.82
N ASP A 86 -25.30 -6.84 -4.06
CA ASP A 86 -25.66 -7.02 -2.65
C ASP A 86 -24.65 -6.31 -1.72
N GLY A 87 -23.65 -5.61 -2.29
CA GLY A 87 -22.63 -4.87 -1.57
C GLY A 87 -21.49 -5.76 -1.03
N LYS A 88 -21.41 -7.02 -1.43
CA LYS A 88 -20.35 -7.93 -1.02
C LYS A 88 -19.10 -7.74 -1.87
N LEU A 89 -17.95 -7.71 -1.21
CA LEU A 89 -16.63 -7.62 -1.84
C LEU A 89 -16.17 -8.99 -2.33
N HIS A 90 -15.64 -9.04 -3.54
CA HIS A 90 -15.03 -10.23 -4.14
C HIS A 90 -13.71 -9.87 -4.79
N ALA A 91 -12.81 -10.83 -4.87
CA ALA A 91 -11.57 -10.73 -5.65
C ALA A 91 -11.36 -12.01 -6.47
N PHE A 92 -10.79 -11.84 -7.66
CA PHE A 92 -10.52 -12.95 -8.56
C PHE A 92 -9.18 -12.76 -9.27
N ILE A 93 -8.59 -13.86 -9.71
CA ILE A 93 -7.57 -13.78 -10.76
C ILE A 93 -8.26 -13.20 -12.00
N ASN A 94 -7.76 -12.08 -12.50
CA ASN A 94 -8.30 -11.38 -13.67
C ASN A 94 -7.92 -12.11 -14.96
N ALA A 95 -8.44 -13.32 -15.12
CA ALA A 95 -8.15 -14.21 -16.25
C ALA A 95 -9.41 -14.97 -16.65
N CYS A 96 -9.82 -14.80 -17.91
CA CYS A 96 -10.95 -15.50 -18.49
C CYS A 96 -10.73 -17.02 -18.53
N ALA A 97 -11.71 -17.78 -18.07
CA ALA A 97 -11.64 -19.25 -18.07
C ALA A 97 -11.44 -19.87 -19.47
N HIS A 98 -11.71 -19.13 -20.54
CA HIS A 98 -11.51 -19.63 -21.91
C HIS A 98 -10.02 -19.74 -22.29
N ARG A 99 -9.28 -18.61 -22.29
CA ARG A 99 -7.86 -18.54 -22.72
C ARG A 99 -7.03 -17.57 -21.90
N GLY A 100 -7.42 -17.23 -20.68
CA GLY A 100 -6.64 -16.43 -19.75
C GLY A 100 -6.59 -14.91 -20.02
N ALA A 101 -7.31 -14.39 -21.04
CA ALA A 101 -7.32 -12.96 -21.28
C ALA A 101 -7.99 -12.22 -20.12
N LYS A 102 -7.47 -11.02 -19.78
CA LYS A 102 -8.06 -10.17 -18.71
C LYS A 102 -9.54 -9.87 -19.04
N VAL A 103 -10.42 -10.04 -18.04
CA VAL A 103 -11.87 -9.77 -18.18
C VAL A 103 -12.23 -8.32 -17.87
N ALA A 104 -11.36 -7.62 -17.11
CA ALA A 104 -11.54 -6.22 -16.74
C ALA A 104 -10.21 -5.46 -16.88
N HIS A 105 -10.31 -4.14 -17.11
CA HIS A 105 -9.18 -3.20 -17.20
C HIS A 105 -9.53 -1.90 -16.49
N GLY A 106 -8.59 -1.37 -15.70
CA GLY A 106 -8.75 -0.13 -14.95
C GLY A 106 -9.77 -0.25 -13.83
N CYS A 107 -10.60 0.75 -13.68
CA CYS A 107 -11.65 0.81 -12.67
C CYS A 107 -12.97 1.28 -13.31
N GLY A 108 -14.06 1.17 -12.58
CA GLY A 108 -15.37 1.67 -13.04
C GLY A 108 -16.53 0.97 -12.35
N ASN A 109 -17.74 1.16 -12.96
CA ASN A 109 -18.96 0.53 -12.49
C ASN A 109 -19.59 -0.25 -13.65
N LYS A 110 -19.92 -1.52 -13.43
CA LYS A 110 -20.52 -2.43 -14.42
C LYS A 110 -21.44 -3.43 -13.74
N GLN A 111 -22.43 -3.90 -14.46
CA GLN A 111 -23.27 -5.00 -14.01
C GLN A 111 -22.61 -6.38 -14.18
N ARG A 112 -21.68 -6.51 -15.12
CA ARG A 112 -20.98 -7.75 -15.47
C ARG A 112 -19.61 -7.46 -16.06
N LEU A 113 -18.72 -8.43 -15.98
CA LEU A 113 -17.40 -8.41 -16.59
C LEU A 113 -17.42 -9.25 -17.87
N THR A 114 -17.13 -8.64 -19.03
CA THR A 114 -17.11 -9.33 -20.31
C THR A 114 -15.71 -9.33 -20.90
N CYS A 115 -15.18 -10.51 -21.15
CA CYS A 115 -13.90 -10.70 -21.81
C CYS A 115 -13.97 -10.18 -23.25
N LYS A 116 -13.10 -9.23 -23.57
CA LYS A 116 -13.08 -8.59 -24.91
C LYS A 116 -12.62 -9.54 -26.02
N PHE A 117 -12.03 -10.69 -25.69
CA PHE A 117 -11.48 -11.60 -26.68
C PHE A 117 -12.59 -12.40 -27.40
N HIS A 118 -13.47 -13.07 -26.62
CA HIS A 118 -14.53 -13.93 -27.21
C HIS A 118 -15.90 -13.74 -26.53
N GLY A 119 -16.10 -12.66 -25.78
CA GLY A 119 -17.40 -12.34 -25.21
C GLY A 119 -17.85 -13.19 -24.02
N TRP A 120 -16.96 -14.00 -23.43
CA TRP A 120 -17.31 -14.71 -22.20
C TRP A 120 -17.59 -13.71 -21.09
N THR A 121 -18.72 -13.86 -20.43
CA THR A 121 -19.24 -12.89 -19.47
C THR A 121 -19.40 -13.53 -18.10
N TYR A 122 -19.08 -12.76 -17.08
CA TYR A 122 -19.10 -13.15 -15.67
C TYR A 122 -19.93 -12.16 -14.88
N SER A 123 -20.67 -12.63 -13.89
CA SER A 123 -21.29 -11.80 -12.86
C SER A 123 -20.20 -11.21 -11.93
N LEU A 124 -20.56 -10.22 -11.12
CA LEU A 124 -19.61 -9.57 -10.21
C LEU A 124 -19.19 -10.46 -9.04
N ASP A 125 -19.92 -11.53 -8.75
CA ASP A 125 -19.56 -12.60 -7.83
C ASP A 125 -18.61 -13.66 -8.46
N GLY A 126 -18.18 -13.43 -9.71
CA GLY A 126 -17.29 -14.32 -10.47
C GLY A 126 -17.97 -15.49 -11.15
N SER A 127 -19.26 -15.71 -10.92
CA SER A 127 -20.00 -16.79 -11.59
C SER A 127 -20.05 -16.59 -13.10
N PHE A 128 -19.97 -17.70 -13.83
CA PHE A 128 -20.12 -17.68 -15.27
C PHE A 128 -21.56 -17.27 -15.64
N TYR A 129 -21.72 -16.25 -16.49
CA TYR A 129 -23.02 -15.76 -16.92
C TYR A 129 -23.40 -16.29 -18.30
N GLY A 130 -22.48 -16.32 -19.24
CA GLY A 130 -22.75 -16.80 -20.61
C GLY A 130 -21.61 -16.52 -21.59
N ARG A 131 -21.73 -17.11 -22.76
CA ARG A 131 -20.77 -16.99 -23.88
C ARG A 131 -21.47 -17.07 -25.21
N PRO A 132 -20.93 -16.49 -26.31
CA PRO A 132 -21.40 -16.73 -27.64
C PRO A 132 -21.25 -18.21 -28.04
N GLN A 133 -22.18 -18.71 -28.87
CA GLN A 133 -22.15 -20.09 -29.36
C GLN A 133 -22.08 -21.15 -28.24
N ASP A 134 -22.81 -20.93 -27.17
CA ASP A 134 -22.76 -21.80 -25.96
C ASP A 134 -23.06 -23.28 -26.29
N GLN A 135 -23.89 -23.53 -27.31
CA GLN A 135 -24.22 -24.87 -27.81
C GLN A 135 -23.01 -25.66 -28.36
N CYS A 136 -21.89 -24.98 -28.65
CA CYS A 136 -20.65 -25.60 -29.12
C CYS A 136 -19.75 -26.12 -28.00
N PHE A 137 -20.12 -25.84 -26.73
CA PHE A 137 -19.35 -26.23 -25.57
C PHE A 137 -20.08 -27.34 -24.81
N ASP A 138 -19.30 -28.25 -24.20
CA ASP A 138 -19.90 -29.28 -23.35
C ASP A 138 -20.55 -28.67 -22.11
N THR A 139 -21.82 -29.01 -21.88
CA THR A 139 -22.60 -28.57 -20.71
C THR A 139 -22.11 -29.21 -19.40
N ALA A 140 -21.25 -30.25 -19.46
CA ALA A 140 -20.67 -30.91 -18.29
C ALA A 140 -19.56 -30.11 -17.61
N GLU A 141 -18.95 -29.09 -18.27
CA GLU A 141 -17.97 -28.21 -17.66
C GLU A 141 -18.65 -27.19 -16.74
N LYS A 142 -18.93 -27.62 -15.52
CA LYS A 142 -19.62 -26.81 -14.48
C LYS A 142 -18.74 -25.68 -13.87
N ASN A 143 -17.48 -25.54 -14.25
CA ASN A 143 -16.52 -24.67 -13.56
C ASN A 143 -15.90 -23.61 -14.47
N CYS A 144 -16.75 -22.85 -15.17
CA CYS A 144 -16.32 -21.75 -16.06
C CYS A 144 -16.24 -20.38 -15.34
N GLY A 145 -16.43 -20.31 -14.02
CA GLY A 145 -16.32 -19.07 -13.23
C GLY A 145 -14.90 -18.53 -13.15
N LEU A 146 -14.76 -17.31 -12.68
CA LEU A 146 -13.46 -16.73 -12.36
C LEU A 146 -12.86 -17.41 -11.12
N LYS A 147 -11.54 -17.57 -11.08
CA LYS A 147 -10.86 -18.14 -9.93
C LYS A 147 -10.83 -17.16 -8.77
N GLN A 148 -11.59 -17.45 -7.73
CA GLN A 148 -11.76 -16.59 -6.56
C GLN A 148 -10.48 -16.52 -5.72
N LEU A 149 -10.23 -15.34 -5.16
CA LEU A 149 -9.20 -15.06 -4.17
C LEU A 149 -9.87 -14.60 -2.87
N PRO A 150 -9.34 -14.97 -1.69
CA PRO A 150 -9.83 -14.41 -0.43
C PRO A 150 -9.52 -12.91 -0.36
N VAL A 151 -10.50 -12.13 0.11
CA VAL A 151 -10.43 -10.66 0.15
C VAL A 151 -11.12 -10.11 1.40
N SER A 152 -10.60 -8.99 1.93
CA SER A 152 -11.18 -8.25 3.05
C SER A 152 -10.98 -6.75 2.86
N ASP A 153 -11.93 -5.93 3.36
CA ASP A 153 -11.82 -4.47 3.45
C ASP A 153 -12.04 -3.95 4.89
N ARG A 154 -11.95 -4.81 5.90
CA ARG A 154 -12.28 -4.51 7.30
C ARG A 154 -11.52 -3.31 7.87
N SER A 155 -10.28 -3.11 7.47
CA SER A 155 -9.45 -1.97 7.88
C SER A 155 -9.66 -0.70 7.06
N GLY A 156 -10.56 -0.73 6.06
CA GLY A 156 -10.67 0.31 5.03
C GLY A 156 -9.63 0.20 3.92
N LEU A 157 -8.76 -0.81 3.99
CA LEU A 157 -7.80 -1.18 2.95
C LEU A 157 -8.25 -2.49 2.31
N ILE A 158 -8.03 -2.65 1.00
CA ILE A 158 -8.29 -3.90 0.31
C ILE A 158 -7.10 -4.83 0.54
N VAL A 159 -7.36 -5.91 1.27
CA VAL A 159 -6.39 -6.97 1.57
C VAL A 159 -6.80 -8.24 0.82
N ILE A 160 -5.87 -8.84 0.08
CA ILE A 160 -6.13 -10.09 -0.68
C ILE A 160 -5.11 -11.17 -0.33
N GLY A 161 -5.52 -12.42 -0.48
CA GLY A 161 -4.62 -13.57 -0.59
C GLY A 161 -4.38 -13.90 -2.06
N LEU A 162 -3.12 -14.03 -2.48
CA LEU A 162 -2.78 -14.38 -3.87
C LEU A 162 -2.88 -15.89 -4.15
N ASN A 163 -2.87 -16.71 -3.12
CA ASN A 163 -3.17 -18.13 -3.19
C ASN A 163 -4.68 -18.35 -2.99
N PRO A 164 -5.41 -18.91 -3.98
CA PRO A 164 -6.84 -19.20 -3.84
C PRO A 164 -7.20 -20.11 -2.66
N ASP A 165 -6.26 -20.95 -2.23
CA ASP A 165 -6.44 -21.87 -1.10
C ASP A 165 -6.10 -21.24 0.27
N MET A 166 -5.69 -19.95 0.29
CA MET A 166 -5.43 -19.23 1.53
C MET A 166 -6.71 -19.09 2.35
N GLN A 167 -6.64 -19.38 3.64
CA GLN A 167 -7.78 -19.27 4.54
C GLN A 167 -8.25 -17.82 4.64
N GLN A 168 -9.55 -17.58 4.47
CA GLN A 168 -10.17 -16.25 4.58
C GLN A 168 -9.82 -15.54 5.91
N ALA A 169 -9.75 -16.30 7.01
CA ALA A 169 -9.40 -15.76 8.32
C ALA A 169 -8.00 -15.11 8.38
N LEU A 170 -7.04 -15.58 7.59
CA LEU A 170 -5.71 -14.94 7.50
C LEU A 170 -5.81 -13.56 6.85
N VAL A 171 -6.62 -13.43 5.81
CA VAL A 171 -6.85 -12.16 5.11
C VAL A 171 -7.65 -11.20 6.00
N ASP A 172 -8.70 -11.69 6.65
CA ASP A 172 -9.55 -10.92 7.55
C ASP A 172 -8.79 -10.33 8.75
N ASN A 173 -7.80 -11.06 9.26
CA ASN A 173 -7.07 -10.68 10.46
C ASN A 173 -5.65 -10.13 10.17
N HIS A 174 -5.29 -9.97 8.89
CA HIS A 174 -3.94 -9.52 8.52
C HIS A 174 -3.52 -8.20 9.19
N LEU A 175 -4.45 -7.26 9.32
CA LEU A 175 -4.24 -5.94 9.91
C LEU A 175 -4.93 -5.77 11.27
N ALA A 176 -5.35 -6.86 11.95
CA ALA A 176 -6.10 -6.78 13.21
C ALA A 176 -5.37 -5.98 14.28
N ASP A 177 -4.05 -6.11 14.35
CA ASP A 177 -3.21 -5.45 15.37
C ASP A 177 -3.09 -3.93 15.18
N ILE A 178 -3.32 -3.45 13.95
CA ILE A 178 -3.12 -2.05 13.58
C ILE A 178 -4.39 -1.37 13.04
N GLN A 179 -5.47 -2.12 12.83
CA GLN A 179 -6.70 -1.60 12.20
C GLN A 179 -7.29 -0.37 12.92
N ASP A 180 -7.15 -0.28 14.25
CA ASP A 180 -7.63 0.86 15.03
C ASP A 180 -6.92 2.16 14.68
N GLN A 181 -5.70 2.08 14.12
CA GLN A 181 -4.98 3.24 13.62
C GLN A 181 -5.65 3.83 12.38
N PHE A 182 -6.36 3.00 11.60
CA PHE A 182 -7.06 3.42 10.39
C PHE A 182 -8.49 3.92 10.67
N SER A 183 -9.02 3.66 11.87
CA SER A 183 -10.31 4.20 12.28
C SER A 183 -10.28 5.73 12.22
N GLY A 184 -11.30 6.35 11.65
CA GLY A 184 -11.40 7.80 11.50
C GLY A 184 -10.70 8.40 10.26
N PHE A 185 -9.90 7.63 9.49
CA PHE A 185 -9.42 8.12 8.19
C PHE A 185 -10.51 8.07 7.11
N GLY A 186 -11.49 7.19 7.25
CA GLY A 186 -12.62 7.12 6.32
C GLY A 186 -12.25 6.55 4.95
N PHE A 187 -11.34 5.60 4.90
CA PHE A 187 -10.84 5.00 3.64
C PHE A 187 -11.92 4.43 2.73
N HIS A 188 -13.07 4.01 3.30
CA HIS A 188 -14.23 3.53 2.53
C HIS A 188 -14.92 4.60 1.67
N ALA A 189 -14.72 5.89 2.01
CA ALA A 189 -15.35 7.01 1.32
C ALA A 189 -14.35 7.87 0.53
N MET A 190 -13.07 7.50 0.48
CA MET A 190 -12.06 8.26 -0.23
C MET A 190 -12.15 8.07 -1.74
N HIS A 191 -11.73 9.08 -2.48
CA HIS A 191 -11.76 9.15 -3.93
C HIS A 191 -10.37 8.93 -4.51
N THR A 192 -10.26 8.05 -5.51
CA THR A 192 -9.00 7.72 -6.19
C THR A 192 -8.43 8.93 -6.92
N LEU A 193 -7.14 9.17 -6.74
CA LEU A 193 -6.36 10.12 -7.52
C LEU A 193 -5.70 9.43 -8.72
N GLU A 194 -4.72 8.56 -8.44
CA GLU A 194 -3.92 7.87 -9.45
C GLU A 194 -3.17 6.68 -8.82
N THR A 195 -2.72 5.76 -9.66
CA THR A 195 -1.71 4.74 -9.32
C THR A 195 -0.60 4.77 -10.37
N ARG A 196 0.64 4.99 -9.92
CA ARG A 196 1.87 4.89 -10.73
C ARG A 196 2.58 3.58 -10.45
N ARG A 197 3.26 3.03 -11.47
CA ARG A 197 4.02 1.79 -11.38
C ARG A 197 5.44 2.04 -11.83
N PHE A 198 6.39 1.63 -11.01
CA PHE A 198 7.82 1.75 -11.27
C PHE A 198 8.48 0.37 -11.28
N GLU A 199 9.40 0.15 -12.21
CA GLU A 199 10.34 -0.96 -12.20
C GLU A 199 11.69 -0.44 -11.72
N VAL A 200 12.17 -0.96 -10.59
CA VAL A 200 13.34 -0.41 -9.90
C VAL A 200 14.45 -1.44 -9.83
N LYS A 201 15.67 -1.02 -10.14
CA LYS A 201 16.88 -1.87 -10.08
C LYS A 201 17.49 -1.86 -8.68
N ALA A 202 16.69 -2.25 -7.70
CA ALA A 202 17.09 -2.41 -6.31
C ALA A 202 16.28 -3.54 -5.65
N ASN A 203 16.84 -4.17 -4.63
CA ASN A 203 16.14 -5.16 -3.81
C ASN A 203 14.96 -4.48 -3.08
N TRP A 204 13.83 -5.17 -2.96
CA TRP A 204 12.61 -4.65 -2.34
C TRP A 204 12.82 -4.14 -0.90
N LYS A 205 13.74 -4.76 -0.13
CA LYS A 205 14.06 -4.35 1.24
C LYS A 205 14.73 -2.98 1.30
N ILE A 206 15.59 -2.66 0.33
CA ILE A 206 16.24 -1.34 0.24
C ILE A 206 15.19 -0.25 0.05
N ILE A 207 14.24 -0.47 -0.88
CA ILE A 207 13.18 0.50 -1.16
C ILE A 207 12.21 0.61 0.03
N ALA A 208 11.82 -0.52 0.63
CA ALA A 208 10.95 -0.51 1.80
C ALA A 208 11.58 0.24 2.98
N ALA A 209 12.89 0.07 3.21
CA ALA A 209 13.62 0.73 4.29
C ALA A 209 13.57 2.26 4.20
N LEU A 210 13.64 2.84 2.99
CA LEU A 210 13.53 4.29 2.79
C LEU A 210 12.21 4.87 3.34
N SER A 211 11.16 4.06 3.35
CA SER A 211 9.84 4.49 3.83
C SER A 211 9.62 4.24 5.33
N TYR A 212 10.62 3.76 6.07
CA TYR A 212 10.50 3.40 7.48
C TYR A 212 11.20 4.36 8.44
N GLU A 213 11.91 5.37 7.91
CA GLU A 213 12.65 6.33 8.72
C GLU A 213 12.61 7.74 8.12
N SER A 214 13.05 8.73 8.88
CA SER A 214 13.14 10.15 8.47
C SER A 214 14.57 10.69 8.48
N TYR A 215 15.56 9.82 8.71
CA TYR A 215 16.96 10.20 8.85
C TYR A 215 17.52 10.84 7.58
N HIS A 216 17.10 10.33 6.41
CA HIS A 216 17.52 10.85 5.11
C HIS A 216 16.87 12.20 4.74
N PHE A 217 15.81 12.64 5.42
CA PHE A 217 15.07 13.87 5.07
C PHE A 217 15.96 15.11 5.00
N ALA A 218 16.82 15.29 6.01
CA ALA A 218 17.67 16.49 6.09
C ALA A 218 18.74 16.56 4.99
N THR A 219 19.07 15.44 4.37
CA THR A 219 20.12 15.33 3.35
C THR A 219 19.52 15.11 1.97
N LEU A 220 18.80 14.01 1.78
CA LEU A 220 18.24 13.62 0.48
C LEU A 220 17.12 14.57 0.05
N HIS A 221 16.20 14.85 0.96
CA HIS A 221 15.01 15.70 0.72
C HIS A 221 15.21 17.16 1.15
N ARG A 222 16.46 17.63 1.27
CA ARG A 222 16.76 18.96 1.79
C ARG A 222 16.03 20.08 1.07
N ASP A 223 15.92 19.99 -0.24
CA ASP A 223 15.34 21.03 -1.11
C ASP A 223 13.85 20.75 -1.44
N THR A 224 13.28 19.66 -0.96
CA THR A 224 11.90 19.21 -1.15
C THR A 224 11.17 19.05 0.18
N VAL A 225 11.01 17.86 0.68
CA VAL A 225 10.20 17.49 1.87
C VAL A 225 10.67 18.21 3.14
N ALA A 226 11.99 18.33 3.35
CA ALA A 226 12.57 18.99 4.53
C ALA A 226 12.37 20.52 4.57
N GLN A 227 11.92 21.13 3.49
CA GLN A 227 11.50 22.54 3.53
C GLN A 227 10.28 22.75 4.43
N TRP A 228 9.40 21.77 4.50
CA TRP A 228 8.11 21.84 5.20
C TRP A 228 8.06 21.02 6.46
N LEU A 229 8.70 19.85 6.46
CA LEU A 229 8.65 18.86 7.54
C LEU A 229 9.91 18.92 8.40
N ARG A 230 9.78 18.48 9.65
CA ARG A 230 10.92 18.23 10.54
C ARG A 230 11.32 16.77 10.47
N PRO A 231 12.61 16.44 10.54
CA PRO A 231 13.07 15.03 10.57
C PRO A 231 12.80 14.34 11.91
N ASN A 232 12.47 15.12 12.97
CA ASN A 232 12.11 14.55 14.28
C ASN A 232 10.85 13.70 14.15
N ALA A 233 10.94 12.45 14.50
CA ALA A 233 9.85 11.48 14.39
C ALA A 233 9.61 10.74 15.69
N VAL A 234 8.40 10.20 15.82
CA VAL A 234 8.00 9.30 16.90
C VAL A 234 7.58 7.96 16.29
N TYR A 235 8.00 6.85 16.92
CA TYR A 235 7.82 5.50 16.42
C TYR A 235 7.01 4.65 17.39
N ASP A 236 6.22 3.73 16.82
CA ASP A 236 5.48 2.70 17.54
C ASP A 236 5.51 1.40 16.74
N THR A 237 5.51 0.26 17.42
CA THR A 237 5.44 -1.07 16.82
C THR A 237 4.17 -1.80 17.25
N PHE A 238 3.64 -2.67 16.37
CA PHE A 238 2.43 -3.46 16.59
C PHE A 238 2.77 -4.93 16.36
N ASN A 239 2.80 -5.72 17.43
CA ASN A 239 3.11 -7.16 17.45
C ASN A 239 4.38 -7.54 16.67
N ASN A 240 5.40 -6.67 16.67
CA ASN A 240 6.66 -6.87 15.94
C ASN A 240 6.48 -7.15 14.43
N LYS A 241 5.33 -6.76 13.86
CA LYS A 241 5.00 -7.03 12.45
C LYS A 241 4.73 -5.73 11.67
N HIS A 242 4.02 -4.83 12.29
CA HIS A 242 3.68 -3.53 11.70
C HIS A 242 4.28 -2.43 12.54
N SER A 243 4.49 -1.26 11.94
CA SER A 243 4.97 -0.10 12.67
C SER A 243 4.25 1.16 12.20
N ARG A 244 4.33 2.20 13.02
CA ARG A 244 3.87 3.54 12.71
C ARG A 244 4.96 4.52 13.07
N TRP A 245 5.19 5.49 12.21
CA TRP A 245 5.97 6.65 12.56
C TRP A 245 5.24 7.92 12.12
N ALA A 246 5.40 8.97 12.90
CA ALA A 246 4.76 10.25 12.63
C ALA A 246 5.81 11.34 12.64
N PHE A 247 5.63 12.31 11.75
CA PHE A 247 6.45 13.51 11.62
C PHE A 247 5.56 14.70 11.30
N ALA A 248 6.00 15.89 11.67
CA ALA A 248 5.14 17.04 11.59
C ALA A 248 5.77 18.22 10.85
N MET A 249 4.90 19.13 10.42
CA MET A 249 5.29 20.38 9.78
C MET A 249 6.00 21.29 10.77
N LYS A 250 6.93 22.10 10.26
CA LYS A 250 7.52 23.24 10.99
C LYS A 250 6.43 24.16 11.51
N GLY A 251 6.48 24.52 12.79
CA GLY A 251 5.47 25.34 13.43
C GLY A 251 4.43 24.56 14.25
N THR A 252 4.43 23.21 14.19
CA THR A 252 3.54 22.36 15.01
C THR A 252 3.79 22.57 16.50
N GLU A 253 5.01 22.91 16.90
CA GLU A 253 5.39 23.24 18.28
C GLU A 253 4.58 24.40 18.88
N LYS A 254 4.04 25.29 18.07
CA LYS A 254 3.17 26.39 18.52
C LYS A 254 1.82 25.93 19.08
N LEU A 255 1.46 24.67 18.83
CA LEU A 255 0.22 24.11 19.40
C LEU A 255 0.27 23.99 20.92
N LYS A 256 1.46 23.91 21.54
CA LYS A 256 1.60 23.89 23.01
C LYS A 256 1.00 25.12 23.68
N ASP A 257 1.00 26.28 22.99
CA ASP A 257 0.47 27.53 23.50
C ASP A 257 -1.07 27.62 23.38
N LYS A 258 -1.73 26.57 22.88
CA LYS A 258 -3.18 26.50 22.69
C LYS A 258 -3.79 25.41 23.57
N GLU A 259 -5.05 25.62 23.95
CA GLU A 259 -5.85 24.57 24.58
C GLU A 259 -5.98 23.36 23.66
N ILE A 260 -5.92 22.13 24.23
CA ILE A 260 -6.01 20.87 23.45
C ILE A 260 -7.30 20.79 22.62
N SER A 261 -8.39 21.43 23.08
CA SER A 261 -9.64 21.54 22.33
C SER A 261 -9.51 22.29 20.99
N GLN A 262 -8.49 23.13 20.85
CA GLN A 262 -8.19 23.91 19.64
C GLN A 262 -7.19 23.20 18.71
N TRP A 263 -6.66 22.04 19.12
CA TRP A 263 -5.72 21.30 18.29
C TRP A 263 -6.43 20.62 17.12
N PRO A 264 -5.76 20.43 15.98
CA PRO A 264 -6.35 19.78 14.81
C PRO A 264 -6.74 18.32 15.09
N ASP A 265 -7.70 17.79 14.32
CA ASP A 265 -8.15 16.41 14.43
C ASP A 265 -7.20 15.39 13.77
N ALA A 266 -6.23 15.88 13.00
CA ALA A 266 -5.16 15.08 12.41
C ALA A 266 -3.80 15.66 12.78
N VAL A 267 -2.75 14.84 12.76
CA VAL A 267 -1.37 15.31 12.93
C VAL A 267 -1.04 16.32 11.81
N PRO A 268 -0.57 17.54 12.15
CA PRO A 268 -0.15 18.50 11.14
C PRO A 268 1.16 18.07 10.47
N GLY A 269 1.09 17.22 9.49
CA GLY A 269 2.20 16.54 8.85
C GLY A 269 1.71 15.23 8.26
N ALA A 270 2.42 14.14 8.49
CA ALA A 270 2.00 12.83 8.04
C ALA A 270 2.20 11.75 9.12
N VAL A 271 1.37 10.73 9.03
CA VAL A 271 1.50 9.49 9.79
C VAL A 271 1.69 8.35 8.80
N SER A 272 2.84 7.72 8.89
CA SER A 272 3.23 6.60 8.02
C SER A 272 3.05 5.29 8.78
N HIS A 273 2.36 4.33 8.16
CA HIS A 273 2.12 3.00 8.70
C HIS A 273 2.81 1.98 7.80
N ALA A 274 3.84 1.36 8.31
CA ALA A 274 4.53 0.27 7.62
C ALA A 274 3.79 -1.05 7.89
N LEU A 275 3.21 -1.59 6.84
CA LEU A 275 2.44 -2.84 6.83
C LEU A 275 3.29 -3.92 6.20
N PHE A 276 3.74 -4.89 7.00
CA PHE A 276 4.51 -6.01 6.47
C PHE A 276 3.71 -6.79 5.40
N PRO A 277 4.35 -7.20 4.28
CA PRO A 277 5.80 -7.20 4.04
C PRO A 277 6.37 -5.94 3.37
N GLY A 278 5.69 -5.24 2.55
CA GLY A 278 6.31 -4.18 1.74
C GLY A 278 5.34 -3.03 1.43
N THR A 279 4.35 -2.80 2.27
CA THR A 279 3.37 -1.73 2.06
C THR A 279 3.53 -0.64 3.11
N VAL A 280 3.52 0.60 2.65
CA VAL A 280 3.47 1.79 3.52
C VAL A 280 2.23 2.58 3.19
N VAL A 281 1.45 2.92 4.21
CA VAL A 281 0.28 3.80 4.10
C VAL A 281 0.61 5.12 4.77
N ILE A 282 0.72 6.18 4.00
CA ILE A 282 0.96 7.54 4.48
C ILE A 282 -0.38 8.26 4.54
N THR A 283 -0.72 8.80 5.71
CA THR A 283 -1.96 9.55 5.90
C THR A 283 -1.66 11.00 6.24
N ASN A 284 -2.25 11.90 5.49
CA ASN A 284 -2.26 13.34 5.71
C ASN A 284 -3.68 13.77 6.15
N PRO A 285 -3.90 15.01 6.58
CA PRO A 285 -5.23 15.47 6.96
C PRO A 285 -6.30 15.30 5.87
N GLU A 286 -5.94 15.46 4.59
CA GLU A 286 -6.88 15.53 3.47
C GLU A 286 -6.76 14.37 2.47
N ASP A 287 -5.67 13.61 2.52
CA ASP A 287 -5.36 12.54 1.57
C ASP A 287 -4.64 11.37 2.22
N ALA A 288 -4.52 10.29 1.49
CA ALA A 288 -3.68 9.18 1.85
C ALA A 288 -2.99 8.59 0.61
N GLN A 289 -1.84 7.96 0.84
CA GLN A 289 -1.02 7.35 -0.19
C GLN A 289 -0.63 5.94 0.24
N ILE A 290 -0.53 5.03 -0.72
CA ILE A 290 0.05 3.70 -0.53
C ILE A 290 1.29 3.60 -1.40
N ILE A 291 2.42 3.25 -0.78
CA ILE A 291 3.63 2.78 -1.46
C ILE A 291 3.68 1.28 -1.23
N ARG A 292 3.49 0.49 -2.28
CA ARG A 292 3.56 -0.97 -2.22
C ARG A 292 4.76 -1.44 -3.01
N THR A 293 5.72 -2.02 -2.32
CA THR A 293 6.97 -2.54 -2.89
C THR A 293 6.93 -4.05 -2.92
N GLU A 294 7.16 -4.63 -4.08
CA GLU A 294 7.18 -6.07 -4.31
C GLU A 294 8.53 -6.52 -4.88
N PRO A 295 9.00 -7.73 -4.57
CA PRO A 295 10.13 -8.35 -5.28
C PRO A 295 9.85 -8.41 -6.79
N GLY A 296 10.83 -8.02 -7.59
CA GLY A 296 10.78 -8.19 -9.04
C GLY A 296 11.10 -9.61 -9.49
N ASN A 297 11.63 -9.72 -10.71
CA ASN A 297 11.96 -11.03 -11.30
C ASN A 297 13.36 -11.55 -10.90
N SER A 298 14.15 -10.75 -10.19
CA SER A 298 15.47 -11.12 -9.70
C SER A 298 15.81 -10.38 -8.42
N VAL A 299 16.81 -10.84 -7.68
CA VAL A 299 17.21 -10.35 -6.36
C VAL A 299 17.47 -8.83 -6.29
N GLY A 300 17.98 -8.24 -7.35
CA GLY A 300 18.26 -6.80 -7.44
C GLY A 300 17.19 -6.00 -8.19
N THR A 301 15.96 -6.50 -8.24
CA THR A 301 14.85 -5.78 -8.91
C THR A 301 13.59 -5.78 -8.06
N SER A 302 12.77 -4.73 -8.23
CA SER A 302 11.50 -4.57 -7.53
C SER A 302 10.46 -3.91 -8.42
N ILE A 303 9.20 -4.13 -8.08
CA ILE A 303 8.06 -3.39 -8.63
C ILE A 303 7.48 -2.55 -7.50
N VAL A 304 7.28 -1.27 -7.78
CA VAL A 304 6.67 -0.34 -6.81
C VAL A 304 5.40 0.24 -7.40
N TYR A 305 4.35 0.23 -6.60
CA TYR A 305 3.09 0.91 -6.90
C TYR A 305 2.92 2.07 -5.94
N TYR A 306 2.72 3.26 -6.47
CA TYR A 306 2.46 4.48 -5.72
C TYR A 306 1.04 4.94 -6.02
N SER A 307 0.14 4.78 -5.06
CA SER A 307 -1.29 5.06 -5.20
C SER A 307 -1.71 6.20 -4.27
N GLY A 308 -2.67 7.02 -4.70
CA GLY A 308 -3.20 8.11 -3.90
C GLY A 308 -4.70 8.20 -3.92
N VAL A 309 -5.27 8.64 -2.79
CA VAL A 309 -6.69 8.94 -2.63
C VAL A 309 -6.87 10.26 -1.88
N CYS A 310 -7.99 10.95 -2.12
CA CYS A 310 -8.37 12.14 -1.39
C CYS A 310 -9.67 11.95 -0.60
N ARG A 311 -9.81 12.67 0.51
CA ARG A 311 -10.98 12.59 1.40
C ARG A 311 -12.20 13.27 0.82
N HIS A 312 -12.00 14.43 0.19
CA HIS A 312 -13.08 15.32 -0.25
C HIS A 312 -12.93 15.65 -1.73
N LYS A 313 -13.99 15.47 -2.52
CA LYS A 313 -13.98 15.74 -3.98
C LYS A 313 -13.60 17.19 -4.30
N GLU A 314 -14.06 18.14 -3.49
CA GLU A 314 -13.76 19.56 -3.63
C GLU A 314 -12.28 19.90 -3.39
N LYS A 315 -11.53 19.04 -2.73
CA LYS A 315 -10.09 19.17 -2.48
C LYS A 315 -9.22 18.31 -3.42
N MET A 316 -9.83 17.66 -4.40
CA MET A 316 -9.14 16.71 -5.29
C MET A 316 -7.92 17.33 -6.00
N GLU A 317 -8.03 18.59 -6.46
CA GLU A 317 -6.93 19.29 -7.12
C GLU A 317 -5.75 19.53 -6.16
N ALA A 318 -6.02 20.00 -4.94
CA ALA A 318 -4.99 20.20 -3.92
C ALA A 318 -4.35 18.88 -3.47
N SER A 319 -5.16 17.84 -3.26
CA SER A 319 -4.67 16.49 -2.93
C SER A 319 -3.85 15.88 -4.07
N ARG A 320 -4.22 16.15 -5.33
CA ARG A 320 -3.42 15.75 -6.49
C ARG A 320 -2.08 16.45 -6.51
N ALA A 321 -2.03 17.74 -6.25
CA ALA A 321 -0.77 18.49 -6.18
C ALA A 321 0.14 17.95 -5.06
N ALA A 322 -0.40 17.61 -3.90
CA ALA A 322 0.35 16.97 -2.81
C ALA A 322 0.85 15.57 -3.20
N TYR A 323 0.00 14.77 -3.86
CA TYR A 323 0.37 13.45 -4.39
C TYR A 323 1.49 13.55 -5.44
N ASP A 324 1.39 14.51 -6.37
CA ASP A 324 2.40 14.73 -7.40
C ASP A 324 3.73 15.20 -6.79
N PHE A 325 3.69 16.08 -5.79
CA PHE A 325 4.88 16.53 -5.07
C PHE A 325 5.59 15.37 -4.35
N GLY A 326 4.85 14.58 -3.57
CA GLY A 326 5.39 13.39 -2.89
C GLY A 326 5.90 12.35 -3.89
N GLY A 327 5.14 12.11 -4.97
CA GLY A 327 5.52 11.18 -6.04
C GLY A 327 6.78 11.61 -6.78
N GLN A 328 7.00 12.90 -7.03
CA GLN A 328 8.23 13.43 -7.64
C GLN A 328 9.43 13.26 -6.72
N ALA A 329 9.30 13.55 -5.41
CA ALA A 329 10.36 13.31 -4.44
C ALA A 329 10.72 11.81 -4.40
N PHE A 330 9.73 10.93 -4.32
CA PHE A 330 9.93 9.48 -4.33
C PHE A 330 10.63 9.02 -5.63
N GLU A 331 10.14 9.43 -6.81
CA GLU A 331 10.67 9.01 -8.11
C GLU A 331 12.07 9.54 -8.40
N HIS A 332 12.36 10.80 -8.02
CA HIS A 332 13.59 11.48 -8.45
C HIS A 332 14.65 11.57 -7.34
N GLU A 333 14.31 11.29 -6.10
CA GLU A 333 15.23 11.32 -4.97
C GLU A 333 15.38 9.92 -4.34
N ASP A 334 14.30 9.30 -3.85
CA ASP A 334 14.34 8.01 -3.15
C ASP A 334 14.74 6.83 -4.05
N LEU A 335 14.07 6.69 -5.21
CA LEU A 335 14.36 5.55 -6.11
C LEU A 335 15.80 5.59 -6.68
N PRO A 336 16.36 6.73 -7.09
CA PRO A 336 17.78 6.83 -7.43
C PRO A 336 18.71 6.43 -6.29
N ALA A 337 18.46 6.90 -5.06
CA ALA A 337 19.23 6.52 -3.87
C ALA A 337 19.19 5.01 -3.63
N ALA A 338 18.01 4.38 -3.74
CA ALA A 338 17.86 2.92 -3.63
C ALA A 338 18.71 2.18 -4.69
N ILE A 339 18.73 2.67 -5.92
CA ILE A 339 19.54 2.07 -7.01
C ILE A 339 21.03 2.19 -6.72
N GLU A 340 21.49 3.34 -6.22
CA GLU A 340 22.87 3.55 -5.82
C GLU A 340 23.26 2.64 -4.63
N CYS A 341 22.37 2.47 -3.63
CA CYS A 341 22.57 1.52 -2.54
C CYS A 341 22.73 0.09 -3.08
N GLN A 342 21.86 -0.36 -3.98
CA GLN A 342 21.99 -1.69 -4.61
C GLN A 342 23.33 -1.87 -5.32
N GLN A 343 23.79 -0.86 -6.06
CA GLN A 343 25.09 -0.88 -6.73
C GLN A 343 26.24 -0.97 -5.71
N GLY A 344 26.16 -0.19 -4.62
CA GLY A 344 27.15 -0.20 -3.55
C GLY A 344 27.22 -1.54 -2.82
N LEU A 345 26.09 -2.20 -2.57
CA LEU A 345 26.05 -3.54 -1.96
C LEU A 345 26.75 -4.59 -2.83
N THR A 346 26.63 -4.51 -4.16
CA THR A 346 27.32 -5.44 -5.08
C THR A 346 28.81 -5.20 -5.18
N ALA A 347 29.32 -4.07 -4.68
CA ALA A 347 30.74 -3.70 -4.78
C ALA A 347 31.66 -4.35 -3.72
N GLY A 348 31.15 -5.27 -2.88
CA GLY A 348 31.98 -6.10 -2.01
C GLY A 348 32.05 -5.67 -0.53
N ARG A 349 31.03 -5.02 0.01
CA ARG A 349 30.86 -4.88 1.47
C ARG A 349 30.25 -6.16 2.05
N ASP A 350 30.60 -6.50 3.29
CA ASP A 350 30.05 -7.65 4.00
C ASP A 350 28.84 -7.25 4.90
N THR A 351 28.85 -6.03 5.41
CA THR A 351 27.83 -5.50 6.35
C THR A 351 27.46 -4.06 6.02
N ILE A 352 26.22 -3.69 6.39
CA ILE A 352 25.71 -2.32 6.42
C ILE A 352 25.15 -1.99 7.81
N TYR A 353 24.94 -0.69 8.07
CA TYR A 353 24.50 -0.15 9.34
C TYR A 353 23.20 0.61 9.19
#